data_515bc1fb2bae92ea8cd9e0f6237a8007
#
_entry.id   515bc1fb2bae92ea8cd9e0f6237a8007
#
_cell.length_a   1.000
_cell.length_b   1.000
_cell.length_c   1.000
_cell.angle_alpha   90.00
_cell.angle_beta   90.00
_cell.angle_gamma   90.00
#
_symmetry.space_group_name_H-M   'P 1'
#
loop_
_entity.id
_entity.type
_entity.pdbx_description
1 polymer ?
#
loop_
_entity_poly.entity_id
_entity_poly.type
_entity_poly.pdbx_seq_one_letter_code
_entity_poly.pdbx_strand_id
1 'polypeptide(L)'
;MNWISNYVRPKINAIFSKKDTPENLWQKCPNCGMMLFHREVKDALCVCNGCGHHMLFPPKERLLNLFDGGIYSRIDYEDVIEDPLNFKDTKKYTDRMKETRKKTGEKDAMLLTVGDIGRLKVTVAVQNFLFMGGSMGMSVGNSIIAGVNNCIKFKTPFVMFAAAGGARMQESILSLMQMPRSTVA
;
A
#
# COMPACT_ATOMS: atom_id res chain seq x y z
N MET A 1 -7.62 -48.58 -8.02
CA MET A 1 -8.08 -47.39 -7.26
C MET A 1 -7.13 -47.19 -6.09
N ASN A 2 -6.33 -46.13 -6.10
CA ASN A 2 -5.24 -45.96 -5.15
C ASN A 2 -5.73 -45.08 -3.99
N TRP A 3 -6.14 -45.67 -2.87
CA TRP A 3 -6.56 -45.04 -1.63
C TRP A 3 -5.51 -43.99 -1.11
N ILE A 4 -4.23 -44.27 -1.34
CA ILE A 4 -3.12 -43.38 -0.98
C ILE A 4 -3.17 -42.06 -1.75
N SER A 5 -3.53 -42.03 -3.03
CA SER A 5 -3.60 -40.82 -3.84
C SER A 5 -4.78 -39.91 -3.50
N ASN A 6 -5.89 -40.46 -3.06
CA ASN A 6 -7.13 -39.73 -2.84
C ASN A 6 -7.35 -39.26 -1.39
N TYR A 7 -6.78 -39.98 -0.41
CA TYR A 7 -7.03 -39.70 1.01
C TYR A 7 -5.78 -39.24 1.81
N VAL A 8 -4.61 -39.81 1.52
CA VAL A 8 -3.38 -39.54 2.27
C VAL A 8 -2.64 -38.36 1.71
N ARG A 9 -2.48 -38.26 0.39
CA ARG A 9 -1.79 -37.11 -0.26
C ARG A 9 -2.41 -35.74 0.03
N PRO A 10 -3.75 -35.54 -0.01
CA PRO A 10 -4.33 -34.24 0.33
C PRO A 10 -4.09 -33.82 1.78
N LYS A 11 -4.11 -34.79 2.73
CA LYS A 11 -3.83 -34.52 4.16
C LYS A 11 -2.36 -34.21 4.41
N ILE A 12 -1.46 -34.91 3.75
CA ILE A 12 -0.02 -34.64 3.83
C ILE A 12 0.31 -33.29 3.20
N ASN A 13 -0.26 -32.95 2.05
CA ASN A 13 -0.09 -31.62 1.43
C ASN A 13 -0.67 -30.49 2.28
N ALA A 14 -1.72 -30.71 3.05
CA ALA A 14 -2.26 -29.72 4.00
C ALA A 14 -1.35 -29.52 5.23
N ILE A 15 -0.63 -30.57 5.66
CA ILE A 15 0.36 -30.49 6.76
C ILE A 15 1.66 -29.85 6.28
N PHE A 16 2.03 -30.05 5.02
CA PHE A 16 3.18 -29.43 4.35
C PHE A 16 2.79 -28.19 3.51
N SER A 17 1.58 -27.61 3.69
CA SER A 17 1.32 -26.28 3.15
C SER A 17 2.44 -25.37 3.67
N LYS A 18 3.30 -24.92 2.75
CA LYS A 18 4.40 -24.00 3.05
C LYS A 18 3.81 -22.86 3.89
N LYS A 19 4.15 -22.80 5.17
CA LYS A 19 4.12 -21.50 5.86
C LYS A 19 4.95 -20.59 4.96
N ASP A 20 4.42 -19.42 4.61
CA ASP A 20 5.16 -18.35 3.93
C ASP A 20 6.36 -17.96 4.80
N THR A 21 7.40 -18.76 4.71
CA THR A 21 8.71 -18.39 5.23
C THR A 21 9.30 -17.46 4.19
N PRO A 22 9.55 -16.19 4.52
CA PRO A 22 10.20 -15.26 3.61
C PRO A 22 11.48 -15.89 3.09
N GLU A 23 11.72 -15.84 1.78
CA GLU A 23 12.92 -16.41 1.16
C GLU A 23 14.21 -15.85 1.75
N ASN A 24 14.16 -14.64 2.36
CA ASN A 24 15.23 -14.02 3.11
C ASN A 24 14.80 -13.71 4.55
N LEU A 25 15.23 -14.53 5.49
CA LEU A 25 15.04 -14.32 6.92
C LEU A 25 15.85 -13.12 7.45
N TRP A 26 16.85 -12.68 6.72
CA TRP A 26 17.76 -11.59 7.06
C TRP A 26 17.76 -10.51 6.00
N GLN A 27 17.77 -9.26 6.42
CA GLN A 27 17.97 -8.10 5.55
C GLN A 27 19.08 -7.21 6.07
N LYS A 28 19.82 -6.59 5.14
CA LYS A 28 20.89 -5.67 5.48
C LYS A 28 20.35 -4.26 5.59
N CYS A 29 20.66 -3.57 6.70
CA CYS A 29 20.34 -2.15 6.81
C CYS A 29 21.12 -1.35 5.76
N PRO A 30 20.47 -0.53 4.92
CA PRO A 30 21.14 0.21 3.87
C PRO A 30 22.06 1.31 4.41
N ASN A 31 21.86 1.76 5.64
CA ASN A 31 22.66 2.82 6.25
C ASN A 31 23.89 2.29 6.98
N CYS A 32 23.72 1.38 7.95
CA CYS A 32 24.84 0.91 8.78
C CYS A 32 25.39 -0.48 8.40
N GLY A 33 24.74 -1.17 7.46
CA GLY A 33 25.16 -2.49 7.00
C GLY A 33 24.85 -3.64 7.96
N MET A 34 24.23 -3.39 9.13
CA MET A 34 23.85 -4.42 10.08
C MET A 34 22.89 -5.42 9.46
N MET A 35 23.10 -6.71 9.74
CA MET A 35 22.15 -7.77 9.38
C MET A 35 21.04 -7.80 10.41
N LEU A 36 19.80 -7.66 9.93
CA LEU A 36 18.59 -7.56 10.74
C LEU A 36 17.70 -8.77 10.47
N PHE A 37 17.19 -9.38 11.53
CA PHE A 37 16.22 -10.45 11.39
C PHE A 37 14.83 -9.87 11.05
N HIS A 38 14.15 -10.43 10.04
CA HIS A 38 12.92 -9.83 9.50
C HIS A 38 11.81 -9.61 10.54
N ARG A 39 11.71 -10.49 11.57
CA ARG A 39 10.73 -10.33 12.65
C ARG A 39 11.06 -9.13 13.53
N GLU A 40 12.33 -8.96 13.92
CA GLU A 40 12.78 -7.81 14.71
C GLU A 40 12.54 -6.49 13.97
N VAL A 41 12.78 -6.48 12.65
CA VAL A 41 12.47 -5.32 11.81
C VAL A 41 10.98 -5.00 11.78
N LYS A 42 10.15 -6.04 11.68
CA LYS A 42 8.69 -5.88 11.71
C LYS A 42 8.21 -5.35 13.06
N ASP A 43 8.70 -5.91 14.16
CA ASP A 43 8.36 -5.49 15.52
C ASP A 43 8.84 -4.07 15.82
N ALA A 44 9.97 -3.66 15.24
CA ALA A 44 10.52 -2.31 15.31
C ALA A 44 9.92 -1.35 14.24
N LEU A 45 8.79 -1.69 13.60
CA LEU A 45 8.11 -0.87 12.56
C LEU A 45 9.05 -0.41 11.44
N CYS A 46 9.94 -1.31 10.98
CA CYS A 46 10.95 -1.06 9.95
C CYS A 46 12.01 0.00 10.33
N VAL A 47 12.28 0.18 11.61
CA VAL A 47 13.38 0.99 12.11
C VAL A 47 14.56 0.10 12.47
N CYS A 48 15.75 0.45 12.00
CA CYS A 48 16.97 -0.29 12.34
C CYS A 48 17.34 -0.07 13.81
N ASN A 49 17.41 -1.15 14.59
CA ASN A 49 17.78 -1.10 16.01
C ASN A 49 19.24 -0.74 16.25
N GLY A 50 20.12 -0.85 15.23
CA GLY A 50 21.53 -0.49 15.34
C GLY A 50 21.84 0.98 15.11
N CYS A 51 21.10 1.66 14.19
CA CYS A 51 21.41 3.05 13.82
C CYS A 51 20.19 3.97 13.73
N GLY A 52 18.98 3.48 14.04
CA GLY A 52 17.75 4.28 13.96
C GLY A 52 17.29 4.60 12.53
N HIS A 53 17.92 4.02 11.50
CA HIS A 53 17.51 4.28 10.12
C HIS A 53 16.10 3.74 9.84
N HIS A 54 15.23 4.59 9.32
CA HIS A 54 13.87 4.23 8.91
C HIS A 54 13.89 3.60 7.51
N MET A 55 13.54 2.34 7.42
CA MET A 55 13.37 1.63 6.16
C MET A 55 11.93 1.76 5.64
N LEU A 56 11.70 1.30 4.41
CA LEU A 56 10.36 1.33 3.83
C LEU A 56 9.40 0.47 4.68
N PHE A 57 8.35 1.11 5.19
CA PHE A 57 7.30 0.43 5.95
C PHE A 57 6.10 0.18 5.02
N PRO A 58 5.76 -1.10 4.70
CA PRO A 58 4.71 -1.42 3.76
C PRO A 58 3.35 -0.87 4.21
N PRO A 59 2.54 -0.30 3.29
CA PRO A 59 1.25 0.31 3.65
C PRO A 59 0.29 -0.62 4.40
N LYS A 60 0.19 -1.88 3.98
CA LYS A 60 -0.67 -2.88 4.67
C LYS A 60 -0.22 -3.15 6.11
N GLU A 61 1.09 -3.31 6.31
CA GLU A 61 1.64 -3.49 7.65
C GLU A 61 1.40 -2.26 8.52
N ARG A 62 1.51 -1.05 7.95
CA ARG A 62 1.18 0.19 8.65
C ARG A 62 -0.28 0.20 9.11
N LEU A 63 -1.21 -0.15 8.24
CA LEU A 63 -2.64 -0.20 8.58
C LEU A 63 -2.94 -1.26 9.66
N LEU A 64 -2.34 -2.45 9.56
CA LEU A 64 -2.49 -3.52 10.55
C LEU A 64 -1.98 -3.11 11.94
N ASN A 65 -0.90 -2.31 12.00
CA ASN A 65 -0.34 -1.84 13.26
C ASN A 65 -1.05 -0.60 13.82
N LEU A 66 -1.72 0.17 12.96
CA LEU A 66 -2.35 1.44 13.33
C LEU A 66 -3.74 1.25 13.91
N PHE A 67 -4.55 0.41 13.27
CA PHE A 67 -5.93 0.18 13.68
C PHE A 67 -6.05 -0.82 14.83
N ASP A 68 -7.03 -0.60 15.69
CA ASP A 68 -7.32 -1.47 16.83
C ASP A 68 -7.57 -2.91 16.35
N GLY A 69 -6.77 -3.84 16.88
CA GLY A 69 -6.79 -5.24 16.46
C GLY A 69 -6.45 -5.49 14.97
N GLY A 70 -5.89 -4.51 14.27
CA GLY A 70 -5.59 -4.60 12.84
C GLY A 70 -6.83 -4.63 11.94
N ILE A 71 -7.99 -4.21 12.46
CA ILE A 71 -9.28 -4.30 11.76
C ILE A 71 -9.61 -2.98 11.06
N TYR A 72 -9.74 -3.03 9.74
CA TYR A 72 -10.15 -1.87 8.94
C TYR A 72 -10.93 -2.30 7.71
N SER A 73 -11.70 -1.37 7.14
CA SER A 73 -12.39 -1.52 5.86
C SER A 73 -11.82 -0.57 4.83
N ARG A 74 -11.78 -0.97 3.56
CA ARG A 74 -11.41 -0.08 2.46
C ARG A 74 -12.60 0.83 2.13
N ILE A 75 -12.30 2.05 1.75
CA ILE A 75 -13.26 3.00 1.19
C ILE A 75 -13.04 3.01 -0.32
N ASP A 76 -14.10 2.73 -1.06
CA ASP A 76 -14.09 2.82 -2.51
C ASP A 76 -14.20 4.28 -2.96
N TYR A 77 -13.62 4.60 -4.07
CA TYR A 77 -13.68 5.90 -4.73
C TYR A 77 -13.78 5.74 -6.24
N GLU A 78 -14.24 6.80 -6.89
CA GLU A 78 -14.48 6.79 -8.34
C GLU A 78 -13.23 6.43 -9.14
N ASP A 79 -13.44 5.56 -10.12
CA ASP A 79 -12.42 5.22 -11.09
C ASP A 79 -12.09 6.41 -11.98
N VAL A 80 -10.85 6.46 -12.42
CA VAL A 80 -10.37 7.45 -13.38
C VAL A 80 -10.17 6.81 -14.75
N ILE A 81 -10.27 7.62 -15.81
CA ILE A 81 -9.88 7.20 -17.15
C ILE A 81 -8.40 6.86 -17.14
N GLU A 82 -8.06 5.64 -17.52
CA GLU A 82 -6.68 5.19 -17.58
C GLU A 82 -6.02 5.76 -18.83
N ASP A 83 -4.88 6.44 -18.64
CA ASP A 83 -4.04 7.00 -19.70
C ASP A 83 -4.79 7.88 -20.74
N PRO A 84 -5.49 8.95 -20.31
CA PRO A 84 -6.24 9.82 -21.23
C PRO A 84 -5.32 10.57 -22.20
N LEU A 85 -4.01 10.65 -21.91
CA LEU A 85 -3.01 11.34 -22.73
C LEU A 85 -2.27 10.39 -23.69
N ASN A 86 -2.53 9.09 -23.65
CA ASN A 86 -1.83 8.06 -24.40
C ASN A 86 -0.30 8.16 -24.26
N PHE A 87 0.15 8.35 -23.01
CA PHE A 87 1.56 8.58 -22.72
C PHE A 87 2.43 7.37 -23.01
N LYS A 88 3.52 7.64 -23.71
CA LYS A 88 4.54 6.65 -24.03
C LYS A 88 5.93 7.32 -23.99
N ASP A 89 6.82 6.75 -23.19
CA ASP A 89 8.26 6.95 -23.27
C ASP A 89 8.93 5.70 -23.84
N THR A 90 9.81 5.05 -23.10
CA THR A 90 10.36 3.73 -23.46
C THR A 90 9.30 2.62 -23.38
N LYS A 91 8.21 2.83 -22.62
CA LYS A 91 7.11 1.91 -22.39
C LYS A 91 5.79 2.66 -22.28
N LYS A 92 4.67 2.05 -22.72
CA LYS A 92 3.34 2.65 -22.55
C LYS A 92 2.98 2.77 -21.06
N TYR A 93 2.31 3.84 -20.70
CA TYR A 93 1.85 4.06 -19.32
C TYR A 93 0.92 2.94 -18.83
N THR A 94 0.00 2.50 -19.68
CA THR A 94 -0.90 1.36 -19.41
C THR A 94 -0.14 0.08 -19.05
N ASP A 95 0.99 -0.20 -19.71
CA ASP A 95 1.80 -1.38 -19.40
C ASP A 95 2.51 -1.24 -18.04
N ARG A 96 3.01 -0.04 -17.73
CA ARG A 96 3.59 0.26 -16.40
C ARG A 96 2.54 0.09 -15.29
N MET A 97 1.30 0.56 -15.52
CA MET A 97 0.20 0.40 -14.57
C MET A 97 -0.11 -1.08 -14.31
N LYS A 98 -0.24 -1.89 -15.37
CA LYS A 98 -0.49 -3.34 -15.27
C LYS A 98 0.60 -4.06 -14.48
N GLU A 99 1.88 -3.78 -14.77
CA GLU A 99 3.00 -4.38 -14.05
C GLU A 99 3.05 -3.97 -12.59
N THR A 100 2.84 -2.69 -12.31
CA THR A 100 2.87 -2.17 -10.93
C THR A 100 1.71 -2.74 -10.12
N ARG A 101 0.51 -2.83 -10.69
CA ARG A 101 -0.65 -3.49 -10.07
C ARG A 101 -0.36 -4.95 -9.76
N LYS A 102 0.24 -5.68 -10.71
CA LYS A 102 0.65 -7.08 -10.50
C LYS A 102 1.67 -7.22 -9.37
N LYS A 103 2.64 -6.29 -9.29
CA LYS A 103 3.70 -6.30 -8.28
C LYS A 103 3.20 -5.92 -6.89
N THR A 104 2.33 -4.94 -6.78
CA THR A 104 1.89 -4.38 -5.49
C THR A 104 0.59 -4.99 -4.98
N GLY A 105 -0.22 -5.57 -5.87
CA GLY A 105 -1.57 -6.03 -5.57
C GLY A 105 -2.55 -4.89 -5.28
N GLU A 106 -2.17 -3.65 -5.63
CA GLU A 106 -2.98 -2.46 -5.39
C GLU A 106 -3.45 -1.83 -6.70
N LYS A 107 -4.62 -1.17 -6.65
CA LYS A 107 -5.24 -0.50 -7.81
C LYS A 107 -4.44 0.73 -8.24
N ASP A 108 -3.97 1.51 -7.26
CA ASP A 108 -3.14 2.70 -7.45
C ASP A 108 -2.29 2.98 -6.19
N ALA A 109 -1.60 4.11 -6.16
CA ALA A 109 -0.65 4.47 -5.12
C ALA A 109 -1.28 4.83 -3.76
N MET A 110 -2.59 4.86 -3.61
CA MET A 110 -3.25 5.20 -2.35
C MET A 110 -4.15 4.09 -1.83
N LEU A 111 -3.95 3.71 -0.56
CA LEU A 111 -4.86 2.87 0.19
C LEU A 111 -5.72 3.76 1.08
N LEU A 112 -7.00 3.87 0.79
CA LEU A 112 -7.97 4.62 1.57
C LEU A 112 -8.79 3.65 2.44
N THR A 113 -8.81 3.90 3.75
CA THR A 113 -9.36 2.95 4.73
C THR A 113 -10.07 3.69 5.86
N VAL A 114 -10.94 2.97 6.57
CA VAL A 114 -11.60 3.43 7.80
C VAL A 114 -11.57 2.30 8.84
N GLY A 115 -11.32 2.66 10.07
CA GLY A 115 -11.28 1.74 11.21
C GLY A 115 -11.25 2.49 12.52
N ASP A 116 -11.03 1.78 13.61
CA ASP A 116 -10.95 2.37 14.94
C ASP A 116 -9.50 2.49 15.39
N ILE A 117 -9.14 3.64 15.99
CA ILE A 117 -7.85 3.91 16.64
C ILE A 117 -8.16 4.43 18.03
N GLY A 118 -7.83 3.66 19.08
CA GLY A 118 -8.19 4.01 20.45
C GLY A 118 -9.69 4.15 20.66
N ARG A 119 -10.49 3.32 20.00
CA ARG A 119 -11.97 3.35 19.95
C ARG A 119 -12.59 4.56 19.24
N LEU A 120 -11.81 5.37 18.57
CA LEU A 120 -12.30 6.47 17.74
C LEU A 120 -12.27 6.07 16.27
N LYS A 121 -13.39 6.29 15.56
CA LYS A 121 -13.45 6.04 14.11
C LYS A 121 -12.58 7.05 13.38
N VAL A 122 -11.64 6.56 12.56
CA VAL A 122 -10.68 7.38 11.82
C VAL A 122 -10.64 6.94 10.36
N THR A 123 -10.63 7.89 9.45
CA THR A 123 -10.34 7.64 8.03
C THR A 123 -8.85 7.82 7.80
N VAL A 124 -8.20 6.81 7.24
CA VAL A 124 -6.76 6.79 7.03
C VAL A 124 -6.44 6.55 5.56
N ALA A 125 -5.62 7.42 4.99
CA ALA A 125 -5.04 7.28 3.66
C ALA A 125 -3.53 6.98 3.79
N VAL A 126 -3.07 5.88 3.19
CA VAL A 126 -1.64 5.52 3.18
C VAL A 126 -1.14 5.45 1.76
N GLN A 127 -0.14 6.26 1.45
CA GLN A 127 0.46 6.28 0.12
C GLN A 127 1.49 5.17 -0.02
N ASN A 128 1.42 4.43 -1.13
CA ASN A 128 2.29 3.31 -1.42
C ASN A 128 3.44 3.72 -2.33
N PHE A 129 4.61 3.94 -1.75
CA PHE A 129 5.81 4.30 -2.51
C PHE A 129 6.24 3.24 -3.54
N LEU A 130 5.89 1.96 -3.33
CA LEU A 130 6.17 0.88 -4.28
C LEU A 130 5.32 1.00 -5.56
N PHE A 131 4.22 1.77 -5.53
CA PHE A 131 3.41 2.02 -6.69
C PHE A 131 3.90 3.27 -7.42
N MET A 132 4.72 3.11 -8.43
CA MET A 132 5.28 4.21 -9.24
C MET A 132 5.88 5.37 -8.40
N GLY A 133 6.66 5.01 -7.35
CA GLY A 133 7.23 6.00 -6.43
C GLY A 133 6.20 6.74 -5.58
N GLY A 134 5.01 6.18 -5.39
CA GLY A 134 3.91 6.83 -4.67
C GLY A 134 3.35 8.07 -5.39
N SER A 135 3.66 8.27 -6.67
CA SER A 135 3.34 9.50 -7.39
C SER A 135 1.84 9.82 -7.39
N MET A 136 1.52 11.10 -7.20
CA MET A 136 0.14 11.60 -7.18
C MET A 136 -0.40 11.71 -8.62
N GLY A 137 -1.32 10.83 -8.98
CA GLY A 137 -2.11 10.90 -10.21
C GLY A 137 -3.58 11.19 -9.90
N MET A 138 -4.43 11.15 -10.93
CA MET A 138 -5.87 11.40 -10.80
C MET A 138 -6.53 10.46 -9.77
N SER A 139 -6.17 9.20 -9.76
CA SER A 139 -6.70 8.21 -8.82
C SER A 139 -6.35 8.55 -7.37
N VAL A 140 -5.13 9.01 -7.10
CA VAL A 140 -4.71 9.48 -5.77
C VAL A 140 -5.51 10.71 -5.36
N GLY A 141 -5.70 11.67 -6.26
CA GLY A 141 -6.53 12.85 -6.01
C GLY A 141 -7.98 12.49 -5.64
N ASN A 142 -8.61 11.59 -6.42
CA ASN A 142 -9.96 11.10 -6.13
C ASN A 142 -10.03 10.40 -4.77
N SER A 143 -9.01 9.62 -4.41
CA SER A 143 -8.99 8.93 -3.11
C SER A 143 -8.89 9.91 -1.93
N ILE A 144 -8.12 10.99 -2.04
CA ILE A 144 -8.03 12.04 -1.01
C ILE A 144 -9.39 12.72 -0.84
N ILE A 145 -10.01 13.15 -1.93
CA ILE A 145 -11.33 13.80 -1.91
C ILE A 145 -12.38 12.86 -1.31
N ALA A 146 -12.39 11.60 -1.70
CA ALA A 146 -13.31 10.60 -1.11
C ALA A 146 -13.07 10.43 0.40
N GLY A 147 -11.83 10.42 0.83
CA GLY A 147 -11.47 10.35 2.26
C GLY A 147 -11.96 11.56 3.04
N VAL A 148 -11.73 12.77 2.52
CA VAL A 148 -12.20 14.02 3.14
C VAL A 148 -13.74 14.04 3.21
N ASN A 149 -14.43 13.71 2.11
CA ASN A 149 -15.89 13.63 2.08
C ASN A 149 -16.44 12.60 3.07
N ASN A 150 -15.78 11.45 3.22
CA ASN A 150 -16.13 10.47 4.23
C ASN A 150 -16.03 11.05 5.65
N CYS A 151 -14.96 11.80 5.93
CA CYS A 151 -14.75 12.45 7.22
C CYS A 151 -15.80 13.50 7.52
N ILE A 152 -16.15 14.33 6.55
CA ILE A 152 -17.22 15.33 6.68
C ILE A 152 -18.56 14.65 6.98
N LYS A 153 -18.90 13.62 6.20
CA LYS A 153 -20.17 12.86 6.32
C LYS A 153 -20.31 12.21 7.70
N PHE A 154 -19.26 11.59 8.21
CA PHE A 154 -19.30 10.82 9.45
C PHE A 154 -18.70 11.55 10.65
N LYS A 155 -18.26 12.80 10.48
CA LYS A 155 -17.61 13.65 11.50
C LYS A 155 -16.43 12.94 12.17
N THR A 156 -15.58 12.34 11.35
CA THR A 156 -14.38 11.59 11.77
C THR A 156 -13.10 12.30 11.35
N PRO A 157 -12.00 12.15 12.06
CA PRO A 157 -10.71 12.72 11.64
C PRO A 157 -10.19 12.02 10.38
N PHE A 158 -9.39 12.79 9.58
CA PHE A 158 -8.64 12.31 8.44
C PHE A 158 -7.14 12.28 8.76
N VAL A 159 -6.51 11.14 8.58
CA VAL A 159 -5.06 10.98 8.74
C VAL A 159 -4.45 10.50 7.43
N MET A 160 -3.42 11.20 6.94
CA MET A 160 -2.74 10.82 5.71
C MET A 160 -1.25 10.55 5.96
N PHE A 161 -0.77 9.39 5.57
CA PHE A 161 0.65 9.05 5.51
C PHE A 161 1.13 9.26 4.08
N ALA A 162 1.74 10.42 3.84
CA ALA A 162 2.29 10.78 2.53
C ALA A 162 3.64 10.10 2.30
N ALA A 163 3.79 9.47 1.12
CA ALA A 163 5.02 8.85 0.67
C ALA A 163 5.08 8.93 -0.87
N ALA A 164 5.45 10.09 -1.41
CA ALA A 164 5.40 10.36 -2.84
C ALA A 164 6.69 10.97 -3.35
N GLY A 165 7.09 10.58 -4.57
CA GLY A 165 8.13 11.25 -5.34
C GLY A 165 7.66 12.52 -6.05
N GLY A 166 6.35 12.84 -5.97
CA GLY A 166 5.75 14.03 -6.58
C GLY A 166 4.56 13.74 -7.49
N ALA A 167 4.25 14.66 -8.41
CA ALA A 167 3.19 14.51 -9.40
C ALA A 167 3.51 13.40 -10.41
N ARG A 168 2.51 12.64 -10.85
CA ARG A 168 2.67 11.54 -11.81
C ARG A 168 2.92 12.10 -13.22
N MET A 169 4.16 12.00 -13.66
CA MET A 169 4.62 12.57 -14.94
C MET A 169 3.78 12.08 -16.13
N GLN A 170 3.36 10.82 -16.15
CA GLN A 170 2.58 10.21 -17.21
C GLN A 170 1.19 10.81 -17.37
N GLU A 171 0.66 11.46 -16.35
CA GLU A 171 -0.63 12.15 -16.35
C GLU A 171 -0.47 13.67 -16.52
N SER A 172 0.75 14.19 -16.62
CA SER A 172 1.08 15.59 -16.95
C SER A 172 0.25 16.60 -16.11
N ILE A 173 -0.41 17.55 -16.79
CA ILE A 173 -1.24 18.57 -16.14
C ILE A 173 -2.39 17.99 -15.29
N LEU A 174 -2.94 16.85 -15.68
CA LEU A 174 -4.00 16.19 -14.92
C LEU A 174 -3.54 15.78 -13.51
N SER A 175 -2.28 15.34 -13.40
CA SER A 175 -1.64 15.07 -12.11
C SER A 175 -1.45 16.35 -11.29
N LEU A 176 -0.99 17.45 -11.89
CA LEU A 176 -0.79 18.73 -11.20
C LEU A 176 -2.13 19.29 -10.68
N MET A 177 -3.22 19.11 -11.41
CA MET A 177 -4.54 19.56 -11.01
C MET A 177 -5.09 18.83 -9.78
N GLN A 178 -4.50 17.71 -9.37
CA GLN A 178 -4.92 17.03 -8.15
C GLN A 178 -4.53 17.81 -6.89
N MET A 179 -3.47 18.60 -6.93
CA MET A 179 -3.06 19.46 -5.79
C MET A 179 -4.16 20.47 -5.41
N PRO A 180 -4.61 21.38 -6.31
CA PRO A 180 -5.69 22.30 -5.97
C PRO A 180 -6.99 21.58 -5.63
N ARG A 181 -7.35 20.47 -6.34
CA ARG A 181 -8.56 19.69 -6.04
C ARG A 181 -8.57 19.15 -4.61
N SER A 182 -7.46 18.59 -4.15
CA SER A 182 -7.36 18.04 -2.79
C SER A 182 -7.21 19.13 -1.72
N THR A 183 -6.73 20.33 -2.09
CA THR A 183 -6.62 21.46 -1.15
C THR A 183 -7.96 22.12 -0.84
N VAL A 184 -8.89 22.15 -1.81
CA VAL A 184 -10.21 22.76 -1.62
C VAL A 184 -11.26 21.80 -1.09
N ALA A 185 -10.97 20.51 -0.99
CA ALA A 185 -11.87 19.49 -0.46
C ALA A 185 -11.87 19.55 1.07
#